data_44a5314bb5b4cec259256ea87d680256
#
_entry.id   44a5314bb5b4cec259256ea87d680256
#
_cell.length_a   1.000
_cell.length_b   1.000
_cell.length_c   1.000
_cell.angle_alpha   90.00
_cell.angle_beta   90.00
_cell.angle_gamma   90.00
#
_symmetry.space_group_name_H-M   'P 1'
#
loop_
_entity.id
_entity.type
_entity.pdbx_description
1 polymer ?
#
loop_
_entity_poly.entity_id
_entity_poly.type
_entity_poly.pdbx_seq_one_letter_code
_entity_poly.pdbx_strand_id
1 'polypeptide(L)'
;MSKNADNRGAENQRILFSYVKKIYPNLEVLYEFLLPNGMRYDIFVPALGICIEYDGEQHTNYIEHFHKDLNGYMSSIKSDIKKDDISDKHGVKVVRINYDSMVNSPDELLEVIESVDYPTS
;
A
#
# COMPACT_ATOMS: atom_id res chain seq x y z
N MET A 1 9.02 21.08 10.14
CA MET A 1 10.17 20.58 9.41
C MET A 1 9.76 19.57 8.40
N SER A 2 10.20 19.79 7.16
CA SER A 2 9.85 18.92 6.06
C SER A 2 10.30 17.48 6.28
N LYS A 3 11.41 17.28 6.97
CA LYS A 3 11.94 15.96 7.25
C LYS A 3 10.99 15.11 8.06
N ASN A 4 10.26 15.72 9.00
CA ASN A 4 9.33 14.96 9.83
C ASN A 4 8.13 14.46 9.02
N ALA A 5 7.67 15.24 8.06
CA ALA A 5 6.58 14.82 7.19
C ALA A 5 6.99 13.64 6.32
N ASP A 6 8.20 13.69 5.75
CA ASP A 6 8.71 12.62 4.91
C ASP A 6 8.93 11.34 5.71
N ASN A 7 9.45 11.48 6.93
CA ASN A 7 9.72 10.33 7.79
C ASN A 7 8.44 9.67 8.29
N ARG A 8 7.36 10.46 8.42
CA ARG A 8 6.09 9.94 8.91
C ARG A 8 5.51 8.88 7.98
N GLY A 9 5.57 9.11 6.68
CA GLY A 9 5.08 8.14 5.72
C GLY A 9 5.86 6.84 5.76
N ALA A 10 7.18 6.94 5.76
CA ALA A 10 8.05 5.76 5.84
C ALA A 10 7.87 5.04 7.17
N GLU A 11 7.69 5.80 8.25
CA GLU A 11 7.47 5.21 9.56
C GLU A 11 6.16 4.44 9.62
N ASN A 12 5.08 5.01 9.10
CA ASN A 12 3.78 4.33 9.09
C ASN A 12 3.83 3.05 8.26
N GLN A 13 4.53 3.08 7.14
CA GLN A 13 4.68 1.87 6.33
C GLN A 13 5.43 0.78 7.11
N ARG A 14 6.47 1.15 7.84
CA ARG A 14 7.21 0.19 8.67
C ARG A 14 6.35 -0.36 9.82
N ILE A 15 5.51 0.50 10.41
CA ILE A 15 4.59 0.07 11.45
C ILE A 15 3.61 -0.96 10.88
N LEU A 16 3.05 -0.69 9.71
CA LEU A 16 2.16 -1.65 9.05
C LEU A 16 2.87 -2.97 8.78
N PHE A 17 4.12 -2.90 8.33
CA PHE A 17 4.91 -4.10 8.09
C PHE A 17 5.05 -4.92 9.38
N SER A 18 5.35 -4.25 10.50
CA SER A 18 5.48 -4.95 11.78
C SER A 18 4.17 -5.58 12.21
N TYR A 19 3.04 -4.91 11.94
CA TYR A 19 1.71 -5.46 12.25
C TYR A 19 1.42 -6.71 11.42
N VAL A 20 1.74 -6.68 10.14
CA VAL A 20 1.51 -7.82 9.26
C VAL A 20 2.32 -9.02 9.73
N LYS A 21 3.56 -8.78 10.14
CA LYS A 21 4.41 -9.86 10.67
C LYS A 21 3.85 -10.45 11.95
N LYS A 22 3.20 -9.65 12.78
CA LYS A 22 2.56 -10.14 14.00
C LYS A 22 1.29 -10.92 13.70
N ILE A 23 0.55 -10.50 12.67
CA ILE A 23 -0.67 -11.19 12.26
C ILE A 23 -0.33 -12.57 11.68
N TYR A 24 0.73 -12.63 10.89
CA TYR A 24 1.13 -13.86 10.18
C TYR A 24 2.56 -14.25 10.54
N PRO A 25 2.80 -14.66 11.79
CA PRO A 25 4.17 -14.89 12.27
C PRO A 25 4.88 -16.07 11.59
N ASN A 26 4.12 -16.97 10.97
CA ASN A 26 4.70 -18.16 10.34
C ASN A 26 4.77 -18.04 8.82
N LEU A 27 4.41 -16.90 8.27
CA LEU A 27 4.42 -16.68 6.83
C LEU A 27 5.48 -15.65 6.46
N GLU A 28 5.99 -15.77 5.24
CA GLU A 28 6.90 -14.78 4.71
C GLU A 28 6.15 -13.49 4.44
N VAL A 29 6.69 -12.37 4.91
CA VAL A 29 6.16 -11.04 4.66
C VAL A 29 7.27 -10.22 4.02
N LEU A 30 7.02 -9.71 2.82
CA LEU A 30 8.02 -9.00 2.04
C LEU A 30 7.74 -7.50 2.09
N TYR A 31 8.81 -6.71 2.20
CA TYR A 31 8.74 -5.26 2.30
C TYR A 31 9.24 -4.66 0.99
N GLU A 32 8.43 -3.76 0.42
CA GLU A 32 8.78 -3.11 -0.86
C GLU A 32 9.12 -4.13 -1.94
N PHE A 33 8.21 -5.08 -2.14
CA PHE A 33 8.40 -6.17 -3.08
C PHE A 33 8.31 -5.67 -4.53
N LEU A 34 9.39 -5.87 -5.29
CA LEU A 34 9.47 -5.42 -6.66
C LEU A 34 8.78 -6.40 -7.60
N LEU A 35 7.85 -5.88 -8.39
CA LEU A 35 7.16 -6.67 -9.40
C LEU A 35 7.96 -6.67 -10.71
N PRO A 36 7.75 -7.69 -11.57
CA PRO A 36 8.51 -7.78 -12.83
C PRO A 36 8.36 -6.56 -13.73
N ASN A 37 7.26 -5.84 -13.64
CA ASN A 37 7.04 -4.65 -14.47
C ASN A 37 7.65 -3.38 -13.90
N GLY A 38 8.43 -3.49 -12.83
CA GLY A 38 9.07 -2.34 -12.20
C GLY A 38 8.24 -1.66 -11.11
N MET A 39 7.02 -2.09 -10.91
CA MET A 39 6.17 -1.59 -9.82
C MET A 39 6.51 -2.32 -8.52
N ARG A 40 6.05 -1.78 -7.38
CA ARG A 40 6.31 -2.39 -6.08
C ARG A 40 5.05 -2.45 -5.26
N TYR A 41 4.91 -3.54 -4.50
CA TYR A 41 3.98 -3.60 -3.39
C TYR A 41 4.71 -3.12 -2.14
N ASP A 42 4.04 -2.30 -1.35
CA ASP A 42 4.65 -1.84 -0.10
C ASP A 42 4.90 -3.00 0.85
N ILE A 43 3.89 -3.86 1.04
CA ILE A 43 3.98 -5.04 1.89
C ILE A 43 3.24 -6.16 1.18
N PHE A 44 3.85 -7.35 1.12
CA PHE A 44 3.28 -8.46 0.38
C PHE A 44 3.41 -9.76 1.18
N VAL A 45 2.31 -10.51 1.25
CA VAL A 45 2.28 -11.83 1.87
C VAL A 45 2.00 -12.85 0.77
N PRO A 46 3.05 -13.44 0.17
CA PRO A 46 2.87 -14.30 -1.00
C PRO A 46 1.97 -15.50 -0.76
N ALA A 47 2.10 -16.14 0.40
CA ALA A 47 1.35 -17.36 0.70
C ALA A 47 -0.15 -17.14 0.69
N LEU A 48 -0.61 -15.92 0.99
CA LEU A 48 -2.02 -15.58 1.04
C LEU A 48 -2.47 -14.74 -0.15
N GLY A 49 -1.54 -14.24 -0.94
CA GLY A 49 -1.87 -13.33 -2.03
C GLY A 49 -2.48 -12.03 -1.53
N ILE A 50 -1.91 -11.47 -0.47
CA ILE A 50 -2.37 -10.22 0.13
C ILE A 50 -1.28 -9.17 0.01
N CYS A 51 -1.66 -7.97 -0.41
CA CYS A 51 -0.77 -6.83 -0.51
C CYS A 51 -1.36 -5.70 0.30
N ILE A 52 -0.56 -5.04 1.13
CA ILE A 52 -0.98 -3.87 1.88
C ILE A 52 -0.22 -2.66 1.31
N GLU A 53 -0.98 -1.63 0.92
CA GLU A 53 -0.45 -0.40 0.36
C GLU A 53 -0.74 0.75 1.31
N TYR A 54 0.26 1.57 1.58
CA TYR A 54 0.08 2.75 2.41
C TYR A 54 -0.01 3.98 1.52
N ASP A 55 -1.13 4.70 1.61
CA ASP A 55 -1.33 5.94 0.87
C ASP A 55 -1.04 7.11 1.80
N GLY A 56 0.11 7.72 1.61
CA GLY A 56 0.56 8.80 2.44
C GLY A 56 -0.06 10.14 2.06
N GLU A 57 0.24 11.13 2.89
CA GLU A 57 -0.26 12.49 2.68
C GLU A 57 0.14 13.06 1.32
N GLN A 58 1.22 12.56 0.76
CA GLN A 58 1.72 13.01 -0.53
C GLN A 58 0.71 12.83 -1.66
N HIS A 59 -0.12 11.79 -1.58
CA HIS A 59 -1.15 11.58 -2.60
C HIS A 59 -2.15 12.72 -2.62
N THR A 60 -2.52 13.21 -1.45
CA THR A 60 -3.46 14.32 -1.34
C THR A 60 -2.80 15.64 -1.72
N ASN A 61 -1.59 15.87 -1.23
CA ASN A 61 -0.85 17.11 -1.52
C ASN A 61 -0.46 17.19 -2.97
N TYR A 62 -0.23 16.06 -3.62
CA TYR A 62 0.13 16.04 -5.02
C TYR A 62 -0.97 16.67 -5.89
N ILE A 63 -2.21 16.49 -5.52
CA ILE A 63 -3.35 17.06 -6.24
C ILE A 63 -3.25 18.57 -6.25
N GLU A 64 -2.80 19.18 -5.17
CA GLU A 64 -2.64 20.63 -5.07
C GLU A 64 -1.53 21.15 -5.98
N HIS A 65 -0.57 20.31 -6.30
CA HIS A 65 0.59 20.70 -7.12
C HIS A 65 0.46 20.28 -8.57
N PHE A 66 -0.62 19.62 -8.96
CA PHE A 66 -0.70 19.05 -10.30
C PHE A 66 -0.79 20.14 -11.38
N HIS A 67 -1.13 21.37 -11.01
CA HIS A 67 -1.08 22.49 -11.95
C HIS A 67 0.31 22.68 -12.53
N LYS A 68 1.33 22.33 -11.77
CA LYS A 68 2.72 22.48 -12.19
C LYS A 68 3.21 21.24 -12.93
N ASP A 69 2.59 20.10 -12.68
CA ASP A 69 3.03 18.85 -13.26
C ASP A 69 1.87 17.87 -13.44
N LEU A 70 0.99 18.24 -14.36
CA LEU A 70 -0.17 17.40 -14.67
C LEU A 70 0.24 16.04 -15.19
N ASN A 71 1.31 15.98 -15.99
CA ASN A 71 1.79 14.71 -16.54
C ASN A 71 2.23 13.75 -15.45
N GLY A 72 2.93 14.25 -14.44
CA GLY A 72 3.35 13.43 -13.30
C GLY A 72 2.16 12.90 -12.53
N TYR A 73 1.15 13.74 -12.31
CA TYR A 73 -0.05 13.33 -11.61
C TYR A 73 -0.80 12.23 -12.38
N MET A 74 -0.95 12.44 -13.69
CA MET A 74 -1.63 11.44 -14.54
C MET A 74 -0.85 10.14 -14.60
N SER A 75 0.47 10.20 -14.63
CA SER A 75 1.31 9.00 -14.60
C SER A 75 1.12 8.22 -13.30
N SER A 76 1.00 8.94 -12.19
CA SER A 76 0.80 8.31 -10.88
C SER A 76 -0.53 7.56 -10.84
N ILE A 77 -1.59 8.17 -11.35
CA ILE A 77 -2.90 7.53 -11.42
C ILE A 77 -2.85 6.28 -12.31
N LYS A 78 -2.21 6.39 -13.47
CA LYS A 78 -2.08 5.26 -14.39
C LYS A 78 -1.30 4.10 -13.75
N SER A 79 -0.27 4.42 -12.97
CA SER A 79 0.51 3.39 -12.27
C SER A 79 -0.33 2.65 -11.25
N ASP A 80 -1.17 3.37 -10.50
CA ASP A 80 -2.05 2.74 -9.51
C ASP A 80 -3.06 1.82 -10.18
N ILE A 81 -3.66 2.26 -11.28
CA ILE A 81 -4.61 1.46 -12.04
C ILE A 81 -3.94 0.20 -12.57
N LYS A 82 -2.72 0.32 -13.10
CA LYS A 82 -1.97 -0.82 -13.59
C LYS A 82 -1.66 -1.83 -12.51
N LYS A 83 -1.29 -1.34 -11.33
CA LYS A 83 -0.98 -2.21 -10.19
C LYS A 83 -2.21 -3.01 -9.78
N ASP A 84 -3.37 -2.34 -9.70
CA ASP A 84 -4.62 -3.01 -9.33
C ASP A 84 -5.01 -4.04 -10.38
N ASP A 85 -4.85 -3.73 -11.66
CA ASP A 85 -5.17 -4.64 -12.75
C ASP A 85 -4.29 -5.89 -12.70
N ILE A 86 -3.00 -5.71 -12.49
CA ILE A 86 -2.07 -6.84 -12.37
C ILE A 86 -2.42 -7.69 -11.15
N SER A 87 -2.75 -7.04 -10.04
CA SER A 87 -3.13 -7.74 -8.83
C SER A 87 -4.39 -8.57 -9.04
N ASP A 88 -5.40 -8.02 -9.74
CA ASP A 88 -6.62 -8.74 -10.07
C ASP A 88 -6.33 -9.99 -10.89
N LYS A 89 -5.45 -9.86 -11.89
CA LYS A 89 -5.11 -10.98 -12.76
C LYS A 89 -4.43 -12.12 -12.01
N HIS A 90 -3.69 -11.79 -10.96
CA HIS A 90 -2.98 -12.79 -10.18
C HIS A 90 -3.71 -13.18 -8.90
N GLY A 91 -4.93 -12.68 -8.71
CA GLY A 91 -5.74 -13.02 -7.55
C GLY A 91 -5.22 -12.41 -6.25
N VAL A 92 -4.49 -11.30 -6.34
CA VAL A 92 -3.94 -10.64 -5.16
C VAL A 92 -4.95 -9.65 -4.60
N LYS A 93 -5.22 -9.78 -3.30
CA LYS A 93 -6.07 -8.85 -2.57
C LYS A 93 -5.25 -7.62 -2.19
N VAL A 94 -5.68 -6.43 -2.64
CA VAL A 94 -4.99 -5.18 -2.33
C VAL A 94 -5.75 -4.47 -1.22
N VAL A 95 -5.06 -4.23 -0.11
CA VAL A 95 -5.61 -3.54 1.06
C VAL A 95 -4.91 -2.19 1.17
N ARG A 96 -5.67 -1.10 1.08
CA ARG A 96 -5.10 0.25 1.13
C ARG A 96 -5.39 0.90 2.47
N ILE A 97 -4.35 1.46 3.07
CA ILE A 97 -4.44 2.19 4.33
C ILE A 97 -4.04 3.63 4.05
N ASN A 98 -4.98 4.56 4.24
CA ASN A 98 -4.73 5.97 4.04
C ASN A 98 -4.11 6.60 5.28
N TYR A 99 -3.33 7.66 5.08
CA TYR A 99 -2.64 8.32 6.17
C TYR A 99 -3.61 8.89 7.21
N ASP A 100 -4.81 9.28 6.79
CA ASP A 100 -5.82 9.84 7.69
C ASP A 100 -6.68 8.78 8.37
N SER A 101 -6.45 7.52 8.06
CA SER A 101 -7.19 6.38 8.60
C SER A 101 -6.24 5.29 9.06
N MET A 102 -5.09 5.69 9.57
CA MET A 102 -4.05 4.74 9.99
C MET A 102 -4.56 3.88 11.14
N VAL A 103 -4.32 2.58 11.01
CA VAL A 103 -4.67 1.63 12.07
C VAL A 103 -3.67 1.72 13.22
N ASN A 104 -4.10 1.37 14.42
CA ASN A 104 -3.30 1.55 15.63
C ASN A 104 -2.86 0.23 16.27
N SER A 105 -3.24 -0.89 15.70
CA SER A 105 -2.86 -2.19 16.24
C SER A 105 -2.93 -3.27 15.16
N PRO A 106 -2.26 -4.41 15.38
CA PRO A 106 -2.40 -5.54 14.44
C PRO A 106 -3.84 -6.02 14.31
N ASP A 107 -4.61 -6.00 15.40
CA ASP A 107 -6.00 -6.43 15.36
C ASP A 107 -6.84 -5.54 14.46
N GLU A 108 -6.63 -4.23 14.53
CA GLU A 108 -7.33 -3.29 13.65
C GLU A 108 -6.95 -3.53 12.19
N LEU A 109 -5.67 -3.79 11.93
CA LEU A 109 -5.23 -4.07 10.56
C LEU A 109 -5.87 -5.36 10.05
N LEU A 110 -5.95 -6.38 10.89
CA LEU A 110 -6.56 -7.64 10.49
C LEU A 110 -8.04 -7.43 10.12
N GLU A 111 -8.75 -6.61 10.87
CA GLU A 111 -10.14 -6.29 10.55
C GLU A 111 -10.25 -5.65 9.17
N VAL A 112 -9.35 -4.72 8.85
CA VAL A 112 -9.36 -4.07 7.54
C VAL A 112 -9.04 -5.10 6.45
N ILE A 113 -8.05 -5.95 6.68
CA ILE A 113 -7.69 -6.98 5.71
C ILE A 113 -8.89 -7.89 5.42
N GLU A 114 -9.58 -8.30 6.47
CA GLU A 114 -10.72 -9.21 6.33
C GLU A 114 -11.94 -8.55 5.71
N SER A 115 -12.01 -7.22 5.77
CA SER A 115 -13.12 -6.49 5.17
C SER A 115 -13.00 -6.38 3.65
N VAL A 116 -11.82 -6.62 3.10
CA VAL A 116 -11.58 -6.53 1.67
C VAL A 116 -11.68 -7.94 1.07
N ASP A 117 -12.43 -8.07 0.00
CA ASP A 117 -12.59 -9.36 -0.68
C ASP A 117 -11.45 -9.59 -1.66
N TYR A 118 -11.14 -10.87 -1.89
CA TYR A 118 -10.24 -11.22 -2.98
C TYR A 118 -10.89 -10.87 -4.30
N PRO A 119 -10.08 -10.50 -5.32
CA PRO A 119 -10.68 -10.21 -6.62
C PRO A 119 -11.35 -11.45 -7.19
N THR A 120 -12.51 -11.22 -7.81
CA THR A 120 -13.23 -12.28 -8.50
C THR A 120 -12.83 -12.25 -9.97
N SER A 121 -12.44 -13.38 -10.50
CA SER A 121 -12.03 -13.47 -11.90
C SER A 121 -13.13 -14.08 -12.76
#